data_fe17423a5b3bad396a44680eddb665be
#
_entry.id   fe17423a5b3bad396a44680eddb665be
#
_cell.length_a   1.000
_cell.length_b   1.000
_cell.length_c   1.000
_cell.angle_alpha   90.00
_cell.angle_beta   90.00
_cell.angle_gamma   90.00
#
_symmetry.space_group_name_H-M   'P 1'
#
loop_
_entity.id
_entity.type
_entity.pdbx_description
1 polymer ?
#
loop_
_entity_poly.entity_id
_entity_poly.type
_entity_poly.pdbx_seq_one_letter_code
_entity_poly.pdbx_strand_id
1 'polypeptide(L)'
;GVVIMEPLRGGTLVRRMHPEIQKIWDSSGFNRTPADWAFRWLWDQPGITTVLSGMNEEAQIEENTLLADSAEPGMLTEQELQVYNRVREEYYRLMKVGCTGCGYCMPCPAGVDIPFCFSYYNAKHFFGAKRAGWQYIAFTSGLMSGRPSYASLCRDCGKCEKVCPQHIPIREKLREVAADMEPVIVRPFVKLARKYFSLRNRRKD
;
A
#
# COMPACT_ATOMS: atom_id res chain seq x y z
N GLY A 1 6.50 -15.95 21.64
CA GLY A 1 6.51 -16.11 20.19
C GLY A 1 5.70 -15.03 19.48
N VAL A 2 5.98 -14.80 18.21
CA VAL A 2 5.29 -13.84 17.37
C VAL A 2 4.48 -14.58 16.31
N VAL A 3 3.22 -14.18 16.15
CA VAL A 3 2.35 -14.69 15.07
C VAL A 3 2.22 -13.59 14.01
N ILE A 4 2.56 -13.91 12.77
CA ILE A 4 2.47 -12.98 11.64
C ILE A 4 1.15 -13.18 10.89
N MET A 5 0.40 -12.10 10.71
CA MET A 5 -0.84 -12.07 9.94
C MET A 5 -0.67 -11.31 8.63
N GLU A 6 -1.26 -11.82 7.54
CA GLU A 6 -1.28 -11.20 6.22
C GLU A 6 0.11 -10.75 5.69
N PRO A 7 1.16 -11.56 5.79
CA PRO A 7 2.51 -11.15 5.40
C PRO A 7 2.61 -10.72 3.94
N LEU A 8 1.77 -11.29 3.08
CA LEU A 8 1.73 -11.02 1.64
C LEU A 8 0.66 -10.00 1.24
N ARG A 9 0.05 -9.29 2.21
CA ARG A 9 -1.01 -8.28 1.98
C ARG A 9 -2.13 -8.84 1.08
N GLY A 10 -2.71 -9.96 1.46
CA GLY A 10 -3.72 -10.67 0.68
C GLY A 10 -3.20 -11.19 -0.67
N GLY A 11 -1.94 -11.54 -0.76
CA GLY A 11 -1.29 -12.03 -1.99
C GLY A 11 -0.88 -10.91 -2.98
N THR A 12 -1.10 -9.64 -2.65
CA THR A 12 -0.78 -8.52 -3.55
C THR A 12 0.72 -8.44 -3.84
N LEU A 13 1.58 -8.71 -2.86
CA LEU A 13 3.03 -8.66 -3.01
C LEU A 13 3.59 -9.72 -3.95
N VAL A 14 2.91 -10.86 -4.09
CA VAL A 14 3.36 -11.98 -4.93
C VAL A 14 2.67 -12.00 -6.31
N ARG A 15 1.41 -11.53 -6.40
CA ARG A 15 0.66 -11.55 -7.67
C ARG A 15 0.94 -10.35 -8.57
N ARG A 16 1.36 -9.21 -8.02
CA ARG A 16 1.54 -7.94 -8.72
C ARG A 16 2.91 -7.33 -8.43
N MET A 17 3.95 -8.15 -8.62
CA MET A 17 5.31 -7.66 -8.44
C MET A 17 5.66 -6.63 -9.50
N HIS A 18 6.37 -5.59 -9.08
CA HIS A 18 6.88 -4.59 -10.02
C HIS A 18 7.96 -5.23 -10.91
N PRO A 19 7.98 -4.99 -12.24
CA PRO A 19 8.95 -5.61 -13.15
C PRO A 19 10.41 -5.42 -12.73
N GLU A 20 10.79 -4.26 -12.20
CA GLU A 20 12.16 -4.01 -11.74
C GLU A 20 12.53 -4.85 -10.51
N ILE A 21 11.58 -5.10 -9.62
CA ILE A 21 11.78 -6.01 -8.47
C ILE A 21 11.88 -7.45 -8.95
N GLN A 22 11.01 -7.87 -9.88
CA GLN A 22 11.08 -9.20 -10.47
C GLN A 22 12.45 -9.47 -11.11
N LYS A 23 13.00 -8.50 -11.85
CA LYS A 23 14.35 -8.62 -12.43
C LYS A 23 15.44 -8.89 -11.38
N ILE A 24 15.32 -8.28 -10.18
CA ILE A 24 16.30 -8.51 -9.11
C ILE A 24 16.21 -9.95 -8.64
N TRP A 25 14.99 -10.48 -8.44
CA TRP A 25 14.79 -11.89 -8.08
C TRP A 25 15.31 -12.83 -9.15
N ASP A 26 14.94 -12.61 -10.41
CA ASP A 26 15.33 -13.46 -11.55
C ASP A 26 16.85 -13.47 -11.78
N SER A 27 17.53 -12.35 -11.52
CA SER A 27 18.98 -12.23 -11.65
C SER A 27 19.77 -12.71 -10.43
N SER A 28 19.08 -13.16 -9.37
CA SER A 28 19.73 -13.54 -8.12
C SER A 28 20.50 -14.86 -8.20
N GLY A 29 20.21 -15.70 -9.20
CA GLY A 29 20.74 -17.07 -9.32
C GLY A 29 19.99 -18.11 -8.48
N PHE A 30 18.99 -17.71 -7.69
CA PHE A 30 18.15 -18.61 -6.92
C PHE A 30 16.83 -18.90 -7.65
N ASN A 31 16.47 -20.18 -7.74
CA ASN A 31 15.18 -20.57 -8.33
C ASN A 31 14.11 -20.61 -7.24
N ARG A 32 13.48 -19.48 -6.97
CA ARG A 32 12.46 -19.34 -5.93
C ARG A 32 11.25 -18.54 -6.41
N THR A 33 10.09 -18.93 -5.91
CA THR A 33 8.86 -18.15 -6.10
C THR A 33 8.87 -16.87 -5.24
N PRO A 34 8.06 -15.88 -5.56
CA PRO A 34 7.86 -14.72 -4.69
C PRO A 34 7.33 -15.07 -3.30
N ALA A 35 6.55 -16.15 -3.17
CA ALA A 35 6.07 -16.66 -1.89
C ALA A 35 7.21 -17.27 -1.07
N ASP A 36 8.05 -18.10 -1.70
CA ASP A 36 9.25 -18.68 -1.08
C ASP A 36 10.17 -17.59 -0.53
N TRP A 37 10.53 -16.57 -1.33
CA TRP A 37 11.32 -15.43 -0.86
C TRP A 37 10.69 -14.78 0.38
N ALA A 38 9.37 -14.50 0.35
CA ALA A 38 8.70 -13.79 1.44
C ALA A 38 8.66 -14.63 2.74
N PHE A 39 8.34 -15.92 2.66
CA PHE A 39 8.24 -16.78 3.84
C PHE A 39 9.60 -17.10 4.45
N ARG A 40 10.63 -17.36 3.65
CA ARG A 40 11.99 -17.55 4.16
C ARG A 40 12.50 -16.35 4.94
N TRP A 41 12.24 -15.14 4.45
CA TRP A 41 12.62 -13.93 5.19
C TRP A 41 11.93 -13.84 6.54
N LEU A 42 10.67 -14.24 6.64
CA LEU A 42 9.94 -14.23 7.90
C LEU A 42 10.50 -15.28 8.87
N TRP A 43 10.64 -16.52 8.41
CA TRP A 43 11.11 -17.62 9.28
C TRP A 43 12.60 -17.53 9.64
N ASP A 44 13.38 -16.78 8.89
CA ASP A 44 14.76 -16.46 9.26
C ASP A 44 14.85 -15.67 10.60
N GLN A 45 13.77 -14.99 10.97
CA GLN A 45 13.71 -14.20 12.20
C GLN A 45 13.45 -15.09 13.43
N PRO A 46 14.35 -15.14 14.45
CA PRO A 46 14.24 -16.08 15.57
C PRO A 46 13.00 -15.88 16.46
N GLY A 47 12.35 -14.72 16.38
CA GLY A 47 11.15 -14.42 17.18
C GLY A 47 9.84 -14.89 16.55
N ILE A 48 9.83 -15.26 15.28
CA ILE A 48 8.60 -15.63 14.56
C ILE A 48 8.31 -17.11 14.77
N THR A 49 7.17 -17.39 15.41
CA THR A 49 6.74 -18.75 15.73
C THR A 49 5.78 -19.31 14.68
N THR A 50 4.89 -18.45 14.16
CA THR A 50 3.83 -18.90 13.26
C THR A 50 3.52 -17.81 12.22
N VAL A 51 3.33 -18.24 10.98
CA VAL A 51 2.88 -17.39 9.89
C VAL A 51 1.51 -17.87 9.41
N LEU A 52 0.50 -16.99 9.51
CA LEU A 52 -0.86 -17.31 9.03
C LEU A 52 -0.97 -16.98 7.54
N SER A 53 -1.40 -17.95 6.76
CA SER A 53 -1.60 -17.81 5.33
C SER A 53 -3.05 -18.09 4.93
N GLY A 54 -3.61 -17.25 4.06
CA GLY A 54 -4.96 -17.40 3.49
C GLY A 54 -4.95 -18.25 2.21
N MET A 55 -4.29 -19.38 2.21
CA MET A 55 -4.20 -20.32 1.09
C MET A 55 -5.60 -20.81 0.70
N ASN A 56 -5.95 -20.73 -0.57
CA ASN A 56 -7.23 -21.17 -1.10
C ASN A 56 -7.09 -22.07 -2.35
N GLU A 57 -5.87 -22.40 -2.73
CA GLU A 57 -5.52 -23.29 -3.83
C GLU A 57 -4.58 -24.38 -3.32
N GLU A 58 -4.76 -25.61 -3.78
CA GLU A 58 -3.99 -26.78 -3.34
C GLU A 58 -2.48 -26.59 -3.54
N ALA A 59 -2.07 -26.07 -4.69
CA ALA A 59 -0.67 -25.76 -4.97
C ALA A 59 -0.04 -24.77 -3.98
N GLN A 60 -0.82 -23.78 -3.48
CA GLN A 60 -0.34 -22.85 -2.45
C GLN A 60 -0.17 -23.55 -1.09
N ILE A 61 -1.04 -24.51 -0.78
CA ILE A 61 -0.95 -25.29 0.46
C ILE A 61 0.31 -26.16 0.41
N GLU A 62 0.51 -26.88 -0.69
CA GLU A 62 1.68 -27.73 -0.89
C GLU A 62 2.98 -26.93 -0.80
N GLU A 63 3.10 -25.85 -1.57
CA GLU A 63 4.28 -24.99 -1.56
C GLU A 63 4.58 -24.45 -0.15
N ASN A 64 3.59 -23.84 0.49
CA ASN A 64 3.79 -23.17 1.77
C ASN A 64 4.09 -24.15 2.91
N THR A 65 3.52 -25.37 2.90
CA THR A 65 3.84 -26.40 3.89
C THR A 65 5.24 -26.95 3.71
N LEU A 66 5.67 -27.20 2.48
CA LEU A 66 7.06 -27.63 2.19
C LEU A 66 8.08 -26.55 2.62
N LEU A 67 7.76 -25.29 2.41
CA LEU A 67 8.61 -24.19 2.87
C LEU A 67 8.68 -24.14 4.39
N ALA A 68 7.54 -24.31 5.07
CA ALA A 68 7.48 -24.31 6.53
C ALA A 68 8.28 -25.47 7.15
N ASP A 69 8.21 -26.66 6.56
CA ASP A 69 8.95 -27.85 7.03
C ASP A 69 10.48 -27.66 6.96
N SER A 70 10.96 -26.82 6.04
CA SER A 70 12.39 -26.53 5.85
C SER A 70 12.85 -25.25 6.56
N ALA A 71 11.95 -24.58 7.29
CA ALA A 71 12.21 -23.27 7.86
C ALA A 71 12.98 -23.35 9.18
N GLU A 72 14.09 -22.64 9.27
CA GLU A 72 14.89 -22.48 10.49
C GLU A 72 15.33 -21.03 10.68
N PRO A 73 15.37 -20.52 11.91
CA PRO A 73 15.92 -19.20 12.19
C PRO A 73 17.39 -19.09 11.76
N GLY A 74 17.74 -18.00 11.08
CA GLY A 74 19.10 -17.77 10.59
C GLY A 74 19.47 -18.62 9.36
N MET A 75 18.49 -19.13 8.62
CA MET A 75 18.70 -19.97 7.45
C MET A 75 19.20 -19.23 6.19
N LEU A 76 19.05 -17.91 6.16
CA LEU A 76 19.43 -17.10 5.00
C LEU A 76 20.94 -16.88 4.94
N THR A 77 21.50 -17.16 3.78
CA THR A 77 22.91 -16.88 3.49
C THR A 77 23.14 -15.38 3.30
N GLU A 78 24.40 -14.94 3.43
CA GLU A 78 24.79 -13.55 3.15
C GLU A 78 24.42 -13.11 1.73
N GLN A 79 24.54 -13.99 0.76
CA GLN A 79 24.16 -13.71 -0.64
C GLN A 79 22.65 -13.45 -0.76
N GLU A 80 21.82 -14.25 -0.09
CA GLU A 80 20.38 -14.04 -0.07
C GLU A 80 20.00 -12.74 0.64
N LEU A 81 20.63 -12.43 1.77
CA LEU A 81 20.43 -11.15 2.47
C LEU A 81 20.78 -9.95 1.59
N GLN A 82 21.83 -10.03 0.78
CA GLN A 82 22.15 -8.98 -0.20
C GLN A 82 21.06 -8.84 -1.27
N VAL A 83 20.44 -9.92 -1.73
CA VAL A 83 19.30 -9.86 -2.65
C VAL A 83 18.10 -9.13 -2.00
N TYR A 84 17.75 -9.49 -0.76
CA TYR A 84 16.69 -8.78 -0.01
C TYR A 84 17.00 -7.29 0.17
N ASN A 85 18.24 -6.93 0.45
CA ASN A 85 18.64 -5.52 0.58
C ASN A 85 18.43 -4.75 -0.73
N ARG A 86 18.87 -5.30 -1.87
CA ARG A 86 18.64 -4.72 -3.20
C ARG A 86 17.14 -4.56 -3.50
N VAL A 87 16.34 -5.57 -3.20
CA VAL A 87 14.89 -5.53 -3.37
C VAL A 87 14.27 -4.45 -2.49
N ARG A 88 14.67 -4.37 -1.22
CA ARG A 88 14.19 -3.34 -0.29
C ARG A 88 14.51 -1.93 -0.78
N GLU A 89 15.73 -1.68 -1.23
CA GLU A 89 16.15 -0.39 -1.80
C GLU A 89 15.31 -0.03 -3.02
N GLU A 90 15.05 -1.00 -3.90
CA GLU A 90 14.24 -0.78 -5.09
C GLU A 90 12.77 -0.50 -4.73
N TYR A 91 12.20 -1.18 -3.73
CA TYR A 91 10.89 -0.84 -3.19
C TYR A 91 10.81 0.61 -2.71
N TYR A 92 11.82 1.06 -1.95
CA TYR A 92 11.87 2.44 -1.47
C TYR A 92 12.02 3.44 -2.62
N ARG A 93 12.80 3.11 -3.64
CA ARG A 93 12.97 3.95 -4.84
C ARG A 93 11.68 4.12 -5.63
N LEU A 94 10.91 3.06 -5.77
CA LEU A 94 9.67 3.02 -6.54
C LEU A 94 8.47 3.61 -5.80
N MET A 95 8.42 3.48 -4.48
CA MET A 95 7.34 4.03 -3.66
C MET A 95 7.45 5.55 -3.54
N LYS A 96 6.39 6.25 -3.89
CA LYS A 96 6.29 7.72 -3.75
C LYS A 96 6.14 8.17 -2.30
N VAL A 97 5.44 7.37 -1.49
CA VAL A 97 5.20 7.68 -0.07
C VAL A 97 5.30 6.41 0.77
N GLY A 98 6.20 6.37 1.75
CA GLY A 98 6.40 5.22 2.66
C GLY A 98 5.30 5.06 3.72
N CYS A 99 4.03 5.29 3.35
CA CYS A 99 2.90 5.16 4.27
C CYS A 99 2.52 3.70 4.49
N THR A 100 2.46 3.29 5.77
CA THR A 100 2.06 1.92 6.18
C THR A 100 0.55 1.75 6.39
N GLY A 101 -0.23 2.85 6.29
CA GLY A 101 -1.68 2.80 6.53
C GLY A 101 -2.09 2.68 8.00
N CYS A 102 -1.19 2.90 8.96
CA CYS A 102 -1.45 2.72 10.40
C CYS A 102 -2.57 3.58 10.99
N GLY A 103 -2.97 4.68 10.33
CA GLY A 103 -4.10 5.50 10.72
C GLY A 103 -3.85 6.50 11.87
N TYR A 104 -2.67 6.57 12.49
CA TYR A 104 -2.40 7.48 13.61
C TYR A 104 -2.61 8.96 13.26
N CYS A 105 -2.47 9.34 11.99
CA CYS A 105 -2.75 10.68 11.50
C CYS A 105 -4.25 11.00 11.36
N MET A 106 -5.12 10.04 11.65
CA MET A 106 -6.57 10.19 11.56
C MET A 106 -7.20 10.36 12.95
N PRO A 107 -8.34 11.09 13.07
CA PRO A 107 -9.01 11.84 12.02
C PRO A 107 -8.30 13.15 11.68
N CYS A 108 -8.21 13.46 10.38
CA CYS A 108 -7.68 14.75 9.94
C CYS A 108 -8.69 15.89 10.21
N PRO A 109 -8.29 16.99 10.86
CA PRO A 109 -9.21 18.12 11.14
C PRO A 109 -9.80 18.79 9.88
N ALA A 110 -9.12 18.64 8.73
CA ALA A 110 -9.59 19.13 7.44
C ALA A 110 -10.41 18.08 6.66
N GLY A 111 -10.60 16.89 7.22
CA GLY A 111 -11.36 15.82 6.58
C GLY A 111 -10.60 15.03 5.51
N VAL A 112 -9.28 15.21 5.36
CA VAL A 112 -8.48 14.42 4.41
C VAL A 112 -8.36 12.98 4.90
N ASP A 113 -8.64 12.00 4.02
CA ASP A 113 -8.27 10.61 4.27
C ASP A 113 -6.82 10.39 3.81
N ILE A 114 -5.87 10.65 4.72
CA ILE A 114 -4.44 10.67 4.43
C ILE A 114 -3.94 9.29 3.98
N PRO A 115 -4.22 8.18 4.70
CA PRO A 115 -3.79 6.86 4.28
C PRO A 115 -4.33 6.45 2.91
N PHE A 116 -5.60 6.75 2.65
CA PHE A 116 -6.25 6.46 1.38
C PHE A 116 -5.62 7.25 0.22
N CYS A 117 -5.38 8.53 0.41
CA CYS A 117 -4.71 9.37 -0.58
C CYS A 117 -3.35 8.80 -0.98
N PHE A 118 -2.53 8.39 -0.01
CA PHE A 118 -1.21 7.81 -0.26
C PHE A 118 -1.27 6.41 -0.88
N SER A 119 -2.25 5.61 -0.49
CA SER A 119 -2.45 4.27 -1.05
C SER A 119 -2.71 4.33 -2.56
N TYR A 120 -3.63 5.20 -3.01
CA TYR A 120 -3.94 5.35 -4.43
C TYR A 120 -2.82 6.02 -5.23
N TYR A 121 -2.11 6.97 -4.61
CA TYR A 121 -0.94 7.59 -5.22
C TYR A 121 0.17 6.56 -5.47
N ASN A 122 0.48 5.73 -4.48
CA ASN A 122 1.40 4.62 -4.63
C ASN A 122 0.89 3.58 -5.63
N ALA A 123 -0.40 3.25 -5.63
CA ALA A 123 -0.97 2.29 -6.57
C ALA A 123 -0.81 2.76 -8.03
N LYS A 124 -0.98 4.04 -8.29
CA LYS A 124 -0.76 4.63 -9.62
C LYS A 124 0.69 4.49 -10.07
N HIS A 125 1.64 4.85 -9.20
CA HIS A 125 3.06 4.95 -9.56
C HIS A 125 3.83 3.64 -9.41
N PHE A 126 3.54 2.86 -8.37
CA PHE A 126 4.23 1.60 -8.12
C PHE A 126 3.70 0.45 -8.99
N PHE A 127 2.35 0.31 -9.08
CA PHE A 127 1.74 -0.78 -9.84
C PHE A 127 1.29 -0.38 -11.25
N GLY A 128 1.52 0.85 -11.68
CA GLY A 128 1.05 1.37 -12.95
C GLY A 128 -0.48 1.28 -13.11
N ALA A 129 -1.21 1.36 -12.01
CA ALA A 129 -2.66 1.14 -11.98
C ALA A 129 -3.40 2.26 -12.72
N LYS A 130 -3.65 2.08 -14.03
CA LYS A 130 -4.30 3.07 -14.92
C LYS A 130 -5.62 3.62 -14.39
N ARG A 131 -6.34 2.84 -13.57
CA ARG A 131 -7.62 3.26 -12.97
C ARG A 131 -7.47 3.95 -11.60
N ALA A 132 -6.27 3.97 -11.01
CA ALA A 132 -6.07 4.52 -9.65
C ALA A 132 -6.52 5.98 -9.54
N GLY A 133 -6.28 6.81 -10.55
CA GLY A 133 -6.73 8.21 -10.56
C GLY A 133 -8.26 8.34 -10.54
N TRP A 134 -8.97 7.56 -11.33
CA TRP A 134 -10.44 7.53 -11.33
C TRP A 134 -11.02 7.01 -10.02
N GLN A 135 -10.44 5.93 -9.47
CA GLN A 135 -10.85 5.38 -8.19
C GLN A 135 -10.61 6.39 -7.06
N TYR A 136 -9.45 7.05 -7.06
CA TYR A 136 -9.16 8.13 -6.13
C TYR A 136 -10.26 9.20 -6.15
N ILE A 137 -10.60 9.74 -7.31
CA ILE A 137 -11.65 10.75 -7.44
C ILE A 137 -13.01 10.19 -7.00
N ALA A 138 -13.38 8.99 -7.43
CA ALA A 138 -14.68 8.39 -7.09
C ALA A 138 -14.87 8.26 -5.57
N PHE A 139 -13.86 7.81 -4.85
CA PHE A 139 -13.97 7.57 -3.41
C PHE A 139 -13.72 8.83 -2.56
N THR A 140 -12.80 9.72 -2.98
CA THR A 140 -12.44 10.89 -2.16
C THR A 140 -13.26 12.14 -2.46
N SER A 141 -13.94 12.20 -3.61
CA SER A 141 -14.74 13.38 -3.99
C SER A 141 -15.98 13.63 -3.14
N GLY A 142 -16.42 12.62 -2.37
CA GLY A 142 -17.66 12.65 -1.62
C GLY A 142 -18.90 12.28 -2.46
N LEU A 143 -18.73 11.82 -3.70
CA LEU A 143 -19.84 11.34 -4.53
C LEU A 143 -20.49 10.09 -3.93
N MET A 144 -19.68 9.18 -3.37
CA MET A 144 -20.14 7.95 -2.74
C MET A 144 -20.38 8.09 -1.25
N SER A 145 -19.53 8.80 -0.52
CA SER A 145 -19.55 8.94 0.94
C SER A 145 -20.30 10.17 1.45
N GLY A 146 -20.72 11.08 0.57
CA GLY A 146 -21.34 12.36 0.91
C GLY A 146 -20.36 13.43 1.43
N ARG A 147 -19.16 13.04 1.87
CA ARG A 147 -18.13 13.95 2.39
C ARG A 147 -16.84 13.84 1.59
N PRO A 148 -16.27 14.97 1.13
CA PRO A 148 -14.99 14.92 0.45
C PRO A 148 -13.85 14.65 1.41
N SER A 149 -12.85 13.86 0.95
CA SER A 149 -11.69 13.48 1.75
C SER A 149 -10.36 13.53 0.96
N TYR A 150 -10.35 14.25 -0.15
CA TYR A 150 -9.20 14.33 -1.06
C TYR A 150 -8.07 15.22 -0.52
N ALA A 151 -6.88 15.08 -1.08
CA ALA A 151 -5.62 15.64 -0.58
C ALA A 151 -5.63 17.19 -0.53
N SER A 152 -6.23 17.87 -1.53
CA SER A 152 -6.26 19.35 -1.58
C SER A 152 -7.14 20.01 -0.51
N LEU A 153 -7.84 19.25 0.33
CA LEU A 153 -8.49 19.78 1.54
C LEU A 153 -7.50 20.10 2.66
N CYS A 154 -6.24 19.68 2.54
CA CYS A 154 -5.22 19.92 3.55
C CYS A 154 -5.08 21.41 3.86
N ARG A 155 -5.12 21.76 5.16
CA ARG A 155 -4.98 23.13 5.69
C ARG A 155 -3.58 23.41 6.23
N ASP A 156 -2.63 22.56 5.95
CA ASP A 156 -1.22 22.70 6.30
C ASP A 156 -0.92 22.82 7.82
N CYS A 157 -1.80 22.26 8.67
CA CYS A 157 -1.73 22.42 10.14
C CYS A 157 -0.66 21.58 10.84
N GLY A 158 -0.04 20.60 10.18
CA GLY A 158 1.07 19.78 10.66
C GLY A 158 0.74 18.76 11.75
N LYS A 159 -0.52 18.63 12.22
CA LYS A 159 -0.88 17.68 13.29
C LYS A 159 -0.58 16.24 12.94
N CYS A 160 -0.79 15.85 11.69
CA CYS A 160 -0.55 14.49 11.18
C CYS A 160 0.94 14.09 11.19
N GLU A 161 1.84 15.04 10.95
CA GLU A 161 3.29 14.78 10.93
C GLU A 161 3.85 14.53 12.34
N LYS A 162 3.27 15.20 13.37
CA LYS A 162 3.69 15.02 14.76
C LYS A 162 3.45 13.60 15.30
N VAL A 163 2.48 12.89 14.74
CA VAL A 163 2.07 11.55 15.19
C VAL A 163 2.42 10.44 14.19
N CYS A 164 3.09 10.79 13.11
CA CYS A 164 3.47 9.81 12.08
C CYS A 164 4.71 9.02 12.52
N PRO A 165 4.62 7.69 12.77
CA PRO A 165 5.76 6.90 13.16
C PRO A 165 6.77 6.68 12.02
N GLN A 166 6.38 6.98 10.78
CA GLN A 166 7.25 6.91 9.60
C GLN A 166 7.91 8.25 9.29
N HIS A 167 7.67 9.30 10.08
CA HIS A 167 8.21 10.64 9.88
C HIS A 167 8.00 11.21 8.46
N ILE A 168 6.88 10.85 7.83
CA ILE A 168 6.54 11.29 6.48
C ILE A 168 6.24 12.80 6.49
N PRO A 169 6.80 13.61 5.55
CA PRO A 169 6.41 14.99 5.35
C PRO A 169 5.01 15.05 4.68
N ILE A 170 3.98 14.72 5.48
CA ILE A 170 2.62 14.44 4.99
C ILE A 170 2.04 15.61 4.21
N ARG A 171 2.25 16.84 4.65
CA ARG A 171 1.74 18.05 4.00
C ARG A 171 2.32 18.23 2.60
N GLU A 172 3.62 18.03 2.46
CA GLU A 172 4.31 18.08 1.17
C GLU A 172 3.79 16.98 0.24
N LYS A 173 3.73 15.74 0.74
CA LYS A 173 3.23 14.59 -0.02
C LYS A 173 1.76 14.72 -0.41
N LEU A 174 0.92 15.32 0.41
CA LEU A 174 -0.47 15.63 0.03
C LEU A 174 -0.55 16.68 -1.10
N ARG A 175 0.36 17.65 -1.15
CA ARG A 175 0.45 18.59 -2.28
C ARG A 175 0.85 17.88 -3.57
N GLU A 176 1.80 16.94 -3.52
CA GLU A 176 2.17 16.11 -4.68
C GLU A 176 0.97 15.27 -5.15
N VAL A 177 0.26 14.61 -4.22
CA VAL A 177 -0.97 13.86 -4.53
C VAL A 177 -2.01 14.76 -5.19
N ALA A 178 -2.26 15.94 -4.63
CA ALA A 178 -3.25 16.87 -5.18
C ALA A 178 -2.88 17.35 -6.59
N ALA A 179 -1.60 17.59 -6.84
CA ALA A 179 -1.11 18.00 -8.15
C ALA A 179 -1.27 16.90 -9.22
N ASP A 180 -1.01 15.64 -8.84
CA ASP A 180 -1.00 14.49 -9.76
C ASP A 180 -2.37 13.80 -9.90
N MET A 181 -3.16 13.72 -8.81
CA MET A 181 -4.38 12.93 -8.74
C MET A 181 -5.67 13.76 -8.85
N GLU A 182 -5.59 15.08 -8.76
CA GLU A 182 -6.75 15.98 -8.77
C GLU A 182 -6.68 16.97 -9.95
N PRO A 183 -6.87 16.52 -11.21
CA PRO A 183 -6.83 17.40 -12.38
C PRO A 183 -7.79 18.58 -12.23
N VAL A 184 -7.32 19.78 -12.52
CA VAL A 184 -8.10 21.03 -12.39
C VAL A 184 -9.42 20.95 -13.17
N ILE A 185 -9.40 20.28 -14.32
CA ILE A 185 -10.58 20.09 -15.21
C ILE A 185 -11.69 19.28 -14.52
N VAL A 186 -11.34 18.33 -13.63
CA VAL A 186 -12.33 17.44 -12.97
C VAL A 186 -13.02 18.12 -11.78
N ARG A 187 -12.37 19.09 -11.15
CA ARG A 187 -12.89 19.79 -9.94
C ARG A 187 -14.28 20.43 -10.12
N PRO A 188 -14.60 21.16 -11.19
CA PRO A 188 -15.93 21.75 -11.37
C PRO A 188 -17.01 20.69 -11.58
N PHE A 189 -16.72 19.61 -12.33
CA PHE A 189 -17.65 18.51 -12.54
C PHE A 189 -17.97 17.76 -11.25
N VAL A 190 -16.98 17.51 -10.41
CA VAL A 190 -17.17 16.91 -9.08
C VAL A 190 -18.03 17.80 -8.18
N LYS A 191 -17.80 19.13 -8.16
CA LYS A 191 -18.62 20.07 -7.40
C LYS A 191 -20.08 20.06 -7.86
N LEU A 192 -20.32 20.06 -9.16
CA LEU A 192 -21.65 20.03 -9.75
C LEU A 192 -22.38 18.72 -9.45
N ALA A 193 -21.71 17.59 -9.64
CA ALA A 193 -22.24 16.26 -9.34
C ALA A 193 -22.62 16.13 -7.85
N ARG A 194 -21.76 16.58 -6.94
CA ARG A 194 -22.07 16.60 -5.49
C ARG A 194 -23.33 17.42 -5.18
N LYS A 195 -23.45 18.61 -5.76
CA LYS A 195 -24.63 19.45 -5.59
C LYS A 195 -25.89 18.74 -6.08
N TYR A 196 -25.82 18.10 -7.23
CA TYR A 196 -26.93 17.33 -7.80
C TYR A 196 -27.34 16.15 -6.88
N PHE A 197 -26.39 15.32 -6.43
CA PHE A 197 -26.69 14.19 -5.55
C PHE A 197 -27.21 14.63 -4.17
N SER A 198 -26.69 15.72 -3.61
CA SER A 198 -27.19 16.25 -2.33
C SER A 198 -28.63 16.76 -2.42
N LEU A 199 -29.02 17.39 -3.54
CA LEU A 199 -30.38 17.84 -3.77
C LEU A 199 -31.35 16.66 -3.99
N ARG A 200 -30.88 15.61 -4.68
CA ARG A 200 -31.68 14.40 -4.91
C ARG A 200 -31.97 13.61 -3.63
N ASN A 201 -30.99 13.55 -2.72
CA ASN A 201 -31.18 12.85 -1.44
C ASN A 201 -32.11 13.61 -0.49
N ARG A 202 -32.06 14.96 -0.50
CA ARG A 202 -33.00 15.78 0.30
C ARG A 202 -34.46 15.69 -0.15
N ARG A 203 -34.74 15.16 -1.35
CA ARG A 203 -36.12 14.95 -1.86
C ARG A 203 -36.68 13.58 -1.51
N LYS A 204 -35.90 12.73 -0.85
CA LYS A 204 -36.32 11.37 -0.44
C LYS A 204 -36.61 11.25 1.06
N ASP A 205 -36.22 12.29 1.81
CA ASP A 205 -36.63 12.51 3.21
C ASP A 205 -37.80 13.52 3.24
#